data_f73a774a99a9eafbb2c5b20daf4c0914
#
_entry.id   f73a774a99a9eafbb2c5b20daf4c0914
#
_cell.length_a   1.000
_cell.length_b   1.000
_cell.length_c   1.000
_cell.angle_alpha   90.00
_cell.angle_beta   90.00
_cell.angle_gamma   90.00
#
_symmetry.space_group_name_H-M   'P 1'
#
loop_
_entity.id
_entity.type
_entity.pdbx_description
1 polymer ?
#
loop_
_entity_poly.entity_id
_entity_poly.type
_entity_poly.pdbx_seq_one_letter_code
_entity_poly.pdbx_strand_id
1 'polypeptide(L)'
;MVSIGREVWNRHYAPIFHSNDATLLAVYSHMISNGMYTPDYPLGHLIAFQIEDHFRHNQPMGPEFERICRLGSITPDAWMRQAVGAPLSAEPLLNAATAAASALESMK
;
A
#
# COMPACT_ATOMS: atom_id res chain seq x y z
N MET A 1 14.47 9.70 -19.47
CA MET A 1 13.81 9.69 -18.14
C MET A 1 12.61 10.65 -18.07
N VAL A 2 12.74 11.94 -18.45
CA VAL A 2 11.63 12.91 -18.43
C VAL A 2 10.45 12.49 -19.30
N SER A 3 10.69 11.99 -20.52
CA SER A 3 9.65 11.52 -21.44
C SER A 3 8.87 10.33 -20.86
N ILE A 4 9.57 9.37 -20.27
CA ILE A 4 8.95 8.20 -19.63
C ILE A 4 8.11 8.63 -18.43
N GLY A 5 8.65 9.53 -17.59
CA GLY A 5 7.91 10.05 -16.42
C GLY A 5 6.62 10.76 -16.83
N ARG A 6 6.65 11.54 -17.92
CA ARG A 6 5.47 12.20 -18.47
C ARG A 6 4.45 11.22 -19.03
N GLU A 7 4.89 10.20 -19.76
CA GLU A 7 4.02 9.15 -20.30
C GLU A 7 3.30 8.40 -19.16
N VAL A 8 4.04 7.97 -18.13
CA VAL A 8 3.46 7.30 -16.96
C VAL A 8 2.50 8.22 -16.22
N TRP A 9 2.85 9.50 -16.06
CA TRP A 9 1.95 10.49 -15.45
C TRP A 9 0.64 10.59 -16.23
N ASN A 10 0.71 10.82 -17.53
CA ASN A 10 -0.47 10.99 -18.38
C ASN A 10 -1.38 9.77 -18.38
N ARG A 11 -0.79 8.59 -18.30
CA ARG A 11 -1.53 7.32 -18.30
C ARG A 11 -2.26 7.04 -16.98
N HIS A 12 -1.62 7.31 -15.86
CA HIS A 12 -2.11 6.83 -14.55
C HIS A 12 -2.60 7.93 -13.61
N TYR A 13 -2.05 9.13 -13.71
CA TYR A 13 -2.30 10.21 -12.76
C TYR A 13 -3.10 11.37 -13.35
N ALA A 14 -2.87 11.72 -14.62
CA ALA A 14 -3.59 12.82 -15.26
C ALA A 14 -5.11 12.68 -15.23
N PRO A 15 -5.71 11.49 -15.41
CA PRO A 15 -7.16 11.32 -15.29
C PRO A 15 -7.71 11.64 -13.91
N ILE A 16 -6.90 11.42 -12.85
CA ILE A 16 -7.29 11.65 -11.46
C ILE A 16 -7.09 13.11 -11.07
N PHE A 17 -5.94 13.69 -11.44
CA PHE A 17 -5.54 15.04 -11.01
C PHE A 17 -5.91 16.13 -12.02
N HIS A 18 -6.49 15.76 -13.17
CA HIS A 18 -6.85 16.69 -14.26
C HIS A 18 -5.68 17.58 -14.71
N SER A 19 -4.46 17.01 -14.72
CA SER A 19 -3.22 17.72 -15.03
C SER A 19 -2.37 16.88 -15.97
N ASN A 20 -2.22 17.31 -17.22
CA ASN A 20 -1.42 16.62 -18.22
C ASN A 20 0.05 17.07 -18.21
N ASP A 21 0.90 16.24 -18.77
CA ASP A 21 2.31 16.52 -19.05
C ASP A 21 3.19 16.90 -17.85
N ALA A 22 2.75 16.56 -16.63
CA ALA A 22 3.56 16.76 -15.46
C ALA A 22 4.82 15.88 -15.48
N THR A 23 5.94 16.48 -15.09
CA THR A 23 7.24 15.80 -15.01
C THR A 23 7.60 15.39 -13.59
N LEU A 24 6.65 15.44 -12.66
CA LEU A 24 6.87 15.20 -11.23
C LEU A 24 7.59 13.88 -10.95
N LEU A 25 7.19 12.80 -11.65
CA LEU A 25 7.81 11.48 -11.48
C LEU A 25 9.29 11.47 -11.90
N ALA A 26 9.71 12.36 -12.81
CA ALA A 26 11.09 12.45 -13.27
C ALA A 26 11.99 13.34 -12.42
N VAL A 27 11.42 14.10 -11.48
CA VAL A 27 12.17 15.01 -10.58
C VAL A 27 12.03 14.62 -9.10
N TYR A 28 11.15 13.68 -8.79
CA TYR A 28 10.94 13.25 -7.40
C TYR A 28 12.17 12.50 -6.88
N SER A 29 12.75 13.02 -5.79
CA SER A 29 14.04 12.57 -5.28
C SER A 29 14.09 11.06 -4.96
N HIS A 30 13.02 10.51 -4.40
CA HIS A 30 12.96 9.08 -4.05
C HIS A 30 12.99 8.16 -5.29
N MET A 31 12.53 8.63 -6.44
CA MET A 31 12.62 7.87 -7.69
C MET A 31 14.01 7.95 -8.34
N ILE A 32 14.73 9.05 -8.10
CA ILE A 32 16.04 9.32 -8.72
C ILE A 32 17.18 8.80 -7.87
N SER A 33 17.16 9.13 -6.57
CA SER A 33 18.28 8.89 -5.65
C SER A 33 18.25 7.51 -5.00
N ASN A 34 17.07 6.92 -4.86
CA ASN A 34 16.88 5.65 -4.18
C ASN A 34 16.08 4.69 -5.08
N GLY A 35 16.79 3.91 -5.89
CA GLY A 35 16.18 2.90 -6.74
C GLY A 35 15.28 1.97 -5.93
N MET A 36 14.08 1.67 -6.44
CA MET A 36 13.08 0.79 -5.83
C MET A 36 12.48 1.25 -4.49
N TYR A 37 12.80 2.46 -4.00
CA TYR A 37 12.26 2.96 -2.73
C TYR A 37 10.77 3.36 -2.82
N THR A 38 10.34 3.92 -3.94
CA THR A 38 8.95 4.35 -4.11
C THR A 38 7.93 3.21 -3.98
N PRO A 39 8.19 1.98 -4.46
CA PRO A 39 7.29 0.84 -4.26
C PRO A 39 7.08 0.43 -2.81
N ASP A 40 7.98 0.78 -1.89
CA ASP A 40 7.86 0.42 -0.47
C ASP A 40 6.64 1.08 0.19
N TYR A 41 6.25 2.29 -0.25
CA TYR A 41 5.07 2.97 0.29
C TYR A 41 3.77 2.23 -0.01
N PRO A 42 3.41 1.91 -1.27
CA PRO A 42 2.21 1.14 -1.53
C PRO A 42 2.26 -0.27 -0.93
N LEU A 43 3.42 -0.94 -0.93
CA LEU A 43 3.58 -2.23 -0.25
C LEU A 43 3.34 -2.11 1.25
N GLY A 44 3.88 -1.07 1.89
CA GLY A 44 3.64 -0.80 3.31
C GLY A 44 2.16 -0.61 3.63
N HIS A 45 1.41 0.10 2.77
CA HIS A 45 -0.03 0.25 2.94
C HIS A 45 -0.79 -1.08 2.76
N LEU A 46 -0.46 -1.88 1.77
CA LEU A 46 -1.08 -3.21 1.59
C LEU A 46 -0.87 -4.09 2.82
N ILE A 47 0.36 -4.13 3.33
CA ILE A 47 0.72 -4.87 4.54
C ILE A 47 -0.06 -4.35 5.75
N ALA A 48 -0.12 -3.03 5.95
CA ALA A 48 -0.79 -2.41 7.08
C ALA A 48 -2.29 -2.76 7.13
N PHE A 49 -3.00 -2.64 6.01
CA PHE A 49 -4.43 -3.00 5.95
C PHE A 49 -4.68 -4.49 6.14
N GLN A 50 -3.79 -5.34 5.65
CA GLN A 50 -3.91 -6.78 5.84
C GLN A 50 -3.64 -7.19 7.30
N ILE A 51 -2.69 -6.54 7.98
CA ILE A 51 -2.44 -6.75 9.41
C ILE A 51 -3.61 -6.21 10.26
N GLU A 52 -4.15 -5.05 9.90
CA GLU A 52 -5.31 -4.48 10.60
C GLU A 52 -6.51 -5.42 10.51
N ASP A 53 -6.80 -5.96 9.33
CA ASP A 53 -7.86 -6.94 9.15
C ASP A 53 -7.62 -8.19 9.97
N HIS A 54 -6.39 -8.71 9.99
CA HIS A 54 -6.00 -9.84 10.84
C HIS A 54 -6.24 -9.57 12.32
N PHE A 55 -5.88 -8.40 12.83
CA PHE A 55 -6.11 -8.04 14.24
C PHE A 55 -7.58 -7.86 14.59
N ARG A 56 -8.43 -7.47 13.67
CA ARG A 56 -9.88 -7.39 13.90
C ARG A 56 -10.47 -8.77 14.20
N HIS A 57 -9.89 -9.83 13.65
CA HIS A 57 -10.39 -11.19 13.77
C HIS A 57 -9.63 -12.03 14.81
N ASN A 58 -8.46 -11.59 15.27
CA ASN A 58 -7.59 -12.34 16.16
C ASN A 58 -7.32 -11.54 17.47
N GLN A 59 -8.13 -11.79 18.46
CA GLN A 59 -8.02 -11.18 19.78
C GLN A 59 -7.59 -12.22 20.84
N PRO A 60 -6.84 -11.80 21.87
CA PRO A 60 -6.41 -10.45 22.21
C PRO A 60 -5.23 -9.97 21.34
N MET A 61 -5.27 -8.70 20.92
CA MET A 61 -4.29 -8.11 19.99
C MET A 61 -2.85 -8.13 20.51
N GLY A 62 -2.63 -7.94 21.83
CA GLY A 62 -1.28 -7.81 22.39
C GLY A 62 -0.39 -9.03 22.17
N PRO A 63 -0.79 -10.25 22.58
CA PRO A 63 -0.03 -11.47 22.33
C PRO A 63 0.18 -11.75 20.84
N GLU A 64 -0.80 -11.44 20.00
CA GLU A 64 -0.70 -11.63 18.57
C GLU A 64 0.28 -10.65 17.92
N PHE A 65 0.26 -9.39 18.36
CA PHE A 65 1.24 -8.40 17.93
C PHE A 65 2.67 -8.82 18.32
N GLU A 66 2.85 -9.29 19.57
CA GLU A 66 4.15 -9.81 20.03
C GLU A 66 4.62 -11.00 19.18
N ARG A 67 3.72 -11.94 18.86
CA ARG A 67 4.02 -13.08 17.98
C ARG A 67 4.52 -12.61 16.60
N ILE A 68 3.83 -11.66 15.99
CA ILE A 68 4.16 -11.11 14.68
C ILE A 68 5.52 -10.39 14.73
N CYS A 69 5.80 -9.59 15.77
CA CYS A 69 7.08 -8.90 15.94
C CYS A 69 8.27 -9.88 16.08
N ARG A 70 8.04 -11.07 16.59
CA ARG A 70 9.09 -12.10 16.75
C ARG A 70 9.48 -12.82 15.46
N LEU A 71 8.78 -12.61 14.35
CA LEU A 71 9.09 -13.25 13.07
C LEU A 71 10.43 -12.81 12.47
N GLY A 72 10.92 -11.63 12.87
CA GLY A 72 12.22 -11.10 12.44
C GLY A 72 12.23 -10.63 10.98
N SER A 73 13.45 -10.49 10.44
CA SER A 73 13.68 -10.00 9.08
C SER A 73 13.72 -11.16 8.09
N ILE A 74 12.61 -11.38 7.43
CA ILE A 74 12.45 -12.31 6.31
C ILE A 74 11.83 -11.58 5.12
N THR A 75 11.72 -12.22 3.97
CA THR A 75 11.11 -11.58 2.79
C THR A 75 9.64 -11.21 3.05
N PRO A 76 9.12 -10.12 2.45
CA PRO A 76 7.74 -9.67 2.72
C PRO A 76 6.68 -10.74 2.52
N ASP A 77 6.75 -11.53 1.45
CA ASP A 77 5.78 -12.61 1.22
C ASP A 77 5.86 -13.70 2.30
N ALA A 78 7.07 -14.14 2.67
CA ALA A 78 7.25 -15.14 3.72
C ALA A 78 6.79 -14.59 5.08
N TRP A 79 7.06 -13.32 5.35
CA TRP A 79 6.62 -12.64 6.57
C TRP A 79 5.09 -12.59 6.65
N MET A 80 4.41 -12.18 5.58
CA MET A 80 2.96 -12.11 5.54
C MET A 80 2.30 -13.48 5.74
N ARG A 81 2.82 -14.53 5.09
CA ARG A 81 2.32 -15.91 5.30
C ARG A 81 2.45 -16.37 6.75
N GLN A 82 3.50 -15.98 7.44
CA GLN A 82 3.69 -16.31 8.85
C GLN A 82 2.92 -15.38 9.78
N ALA A 83 2.81 -14.10 9.43
CA ALA A 83 2.13 -13.10 10.24
C ALA A 83 0.61 -13.29 10.23
N VAL A 84 0.01 -13.38 9.04
CA VAL A 84 -1.44 -13.37 8.86
C VAL A 84 -2.00 -14.64 8.19
N GLY A 85 -1.14 -15.61 7.91
CA GLY A 85 -1.55 -16.89 7.30
C GLY A 85 -1.83 -16.84 5.79
N ALA A 86 -1.59 -15.69 5.14
CA ALA A 86 -1.91 -15.47 3.73
C ALA A 86 -0.77 -14.71 3.02
N PRO A 87 -0.64 -14.84 1.68
CA PRO A 87 0.28 -14.02 0.91
C PRO A 87 -0.15 -12.55 0.93
N LEU A 88 0.75 -11.66 0.49
CA LEU A 88 0.42 -10.25 0.33
C LEU A 88 -0.77 -10.08 -0.63
N SER A 89 -1.77 -9.31 -0.21
CA SER A 89 -3.01 -9.07 -0.94
C SER A 89 -3.44 -7.60 -0.88
N ALA A 90 -3.98 -7.08 -1.97
CA ALA A 90 -4.61 -5.77 -2.00
C ALA A 90 -6.06 -5.80 -1.49
N GLU A 91 -6.66 -6.95 -1.30
CA GLU A 91 -8.08 -7.12 -0.99
C GLU A 91 -8.50 -6.37 0.30
N PRO A 92 -7.79 -6.45 1.43
CA PRO A 92 -8.17 -5.72 2.64
C PRO A 92 -8.16 -4.19 2.44
N LEU A 93 -7.21 -3.64 1.69
CA LEU A 93 -7.17 -2.22 1.34
C LEU A 93 -8.38 -1.84 0.47
N LEU A 94 -8.70 -2.62 -0.56
CA LEU A 94 -9.83 -2.37 -1.44
C LEU A 94 -11.16 -2.43 -0.70
N ASN A 95 -11.32 -3.40 0.21
CA ASN A 95 -12.49 -3.53 1.06
C ASN A 95 -12.65 -2.31 1.98
N ALA A 96 -11.57 -1.88 2.62
CA ALA A 96 -11.58 -0.68 3.48
C ALA A 96 -11.93 0.58 2.68
N ALA A 97 -11.36 0.75 1.48
CA ALA A 97 -11.65 1.89 0.61
C ALA A 97 -13.13 1.88 0.16
N THR A 98 -13.66 0.72 -0.22
CA THR A 98 -15.06 0.57 -0.60
C THR A 98 -16.01 0.89 0.55
N ALA A 99 -15.72 0.39 1.74
CA ALA A 99 -16.50 0.69 2.94
C ALA A 99 -16.49 2.19 3.27
N ALA A 100 -15.33 2.84 3.18
CA ALA A 100 -15.20 4.27 3.38
C ALA A 100 -16.00 5.08 2.36
N ALA A 101 -15.94 4.71 1.08
CA ALA A 101 -16.71 5.36 0.02
C ALA A 101 -18.22 5.24 0.28
N SER A 102 -18.71 4.05 0.61
CA SER A 102 -20.13 3.83 0.93
C SER A 102 -20.58 4.63 2.17
N ALA A 103 -19.73 4.73 3.18
CA ALA A 103 -20.02 5.54 4.37
C ALA A 103 -20.14 7.03 4.03
N LEU A 104 -19.26 7.56 3.18
CA LEU A 104 -19.32 8.95 2.71
C LEU A 104 -20.57 9.23 1.87
N GLU A 105 -20.99 8.29 1.04
CA GLU A 105 -22.24 8.42 0.26
C GLU A 105 -23.49 8.46 1.14
N SER A 106 -23.51 7.70 2.22
CA SER A 106 -24.64 7.66 3.16
C SER A 106 -24.75 8.92 4.04
N MET A 107 -23.71 9.76 4.08
CA MET A 107 -23.67 11.03 4.83
C MET A 107 -24.16 12.24 4.02
N LYS A 108 -24.46 12.07 2.74
CA LYS A 108 -25.00 13.11 1.86
C LYS A 108 -26.52 13.13 1.88
#